data_a5d2974a2db77df58f27ed4e1a1555fc
#
_entry.id   a5d2974a2db77df58f27ed4e1a1555fc
#
_cell.length_a   1.000
_cell.length_b   1.000
_cell.length_c   1.000
_cell.angle_alpha   90.00
_cell.angle_beta   90.00
_cell.angle_gamma   90.00
#
_symmetry.space_group_name_H-M   'P 1'
#
loop_
_entity.id
_entity.type
_entity.pdbx_description
1 polymer ?
#
loop_
_entity_poly.entity_id
_entity_poly.type
_entity_poly.pdbx_seq_one_letter_code
_entity_poly.pdbx_strand_id
1 'polypeptide(L)'
;MTAKTQKTTPKKDAGKNDQAVLAAIQQALDGDDPRTAGLTEQLRKGYVDLLDGLPFGEGREYRVTFRDLSAKDSIDAETEAERYIETRNGPVLIASPSLRGVELLRRQIAFVGEIEGPLSRLQIGQLSERDLSRLMVAVNLRDTALAGKLAGDKGRLGAVSE
;
A
#
# COMPACT_ATOMS: atom_id res chain seq x y z
N MET A 1 46.91 3.76 -28.02
CA MET A 1 46.40 3.90 -26.62
C MET A 1 44.89 3.72 -26.63
N THR A 2 44.47 2.53 -26.32
CA THR A 2 43.02 2.12 -26.33
C THR A 2 42.46 2.28 -24.93
N ALA A 3 41.57 3.23 -24.75
CA ALA A 3 40.79 3.42 -23.50
C ALA A 3 39.67 2.37 -23.42
N LYS A 4 39.80 1.50 -22.45
CA LYS A 4 38.81 0.45 -22.12
C LYS A 4 37.68 1.07 -21.31
N THR A 5 36.54 1.28 -21.94
CA THR A 5 35.30 1.72 -21.26
C THR A 5 34.74 0.54 -20.43
N GLN A 6 34.85 0.63 -19.12
CA GLN A 6 34.18 -0.30 -18.21
C GLN A 6 32.69 0.06 -18.12
N LYS A 7 31.89 -0.87 -18.60
CA LYS A 7 30.43 -0.86 -18.49
C LYS A 7 30.08 -1.39 -17.11
N THR A 8 29.83 -0.50 -16.14
CA THR A 8 29.25 -0.85 -14.84
C THR A 8 27.76 -1.04 -14.98
N THR A 9 27.33 -2.27 -14.91
CA THR A 9 25.92 -2.67 -14.76
C THR A 9 25.53 -2.54 -13.28
N PRO A 10 24.49 -1.78 -12.92
CA PRO A 10 23.93 -1.85 -11.57
C PRO A 10 23.01 -3.08 -11.52
N LYS A 11 23.45 -4.13 -10.85
CA LYS A 11 22.68 -5.35 -10.65
C LYS A 11 22.56 -5.65 -9.16
N LYS A 12 21.31 -5.76 -8.68
CA LYS A 12 20.97 -6.56 -7.50
C LYS A 12 20.87 -5.86 -6.13
N ASP A 13 20.03 -4.83 -5.99
CA ASP A 13 19.63 -4.41 -4.63
C ASP A 13 18.09 -4.41 -4.39
N ALA A 14 17.25 -4.62 -5.40
CA ALA A 14 15.80 -4.65 -5.26
C ALA A 14 15.31 -5.81 -4.35
N GLY A 15 15.87 -7.00 -4.48
CA GLY A 15 15.41 -8.18 -3.71
C GLY A 15 15.77 -8.19 -2.22
N LYS A 16 16.81 -7.43 -1.81
CA LYS A 16 17.20 -7.32 -0.40
C LYS A 16 16.32 -6.36 0.38
N ASN A 17 15.85 -5.31 -0.30
CA ASN A 17 14.96 -4.32 0.31
C ASN A 17 13.57 -4.91 0.59
N ASP A 18 13.06 -5.73 -0.33
CA ASP A 18 11.76 -6.39 -0.18
C ASP A 18 11.77 -7.41 0.96
N GLN A 19 12.86 -8.19 1.12
CA GLN A 19 13.02 -9.11 2.24
C GLN A 19 13.15 -8.38 3.59
N ALA A 20 13.84 -7.26 3.63
CA ALA A 20 13.96 -6.46 4.85
C ALA A 20 12.61 -5.85 5.26
N VAL A 21 11.81 -5.38 4.29
CA VAL A 21 10.46 -4.86 4.51
C VAL A 21 9.53 -5.97 5.01
N LEU A 22 9.56 -7.16 4.38
CA LEU A 22 8.76 -8.32 4.82
C LEU A 22 9.16 -8.77 6.22
N ALA A 23 10.45 -8.81 6.54
CA ALA A 23 10.93 -9.16 7.88
C ALA A 23 10.49 -8.12 8.92
N ALA A 24 10.53 -6.83 8.60
CA ALA A 24 10.07 -5.76 9.48
C ALA A 24 8.54 -5.82 9.70
N ILE A 25 7.77 -6.13 8.66
CA ILE A 25 6.32 -6.36 8.76
C ILE A 25 6.04 -7.58 9.63
N GLN A 26 6.75 -8.69 9.42
CA GLN A 26 6.60 -9.91 10.23
C GLN A 26 6.93 -9.63 11.70
N GLN A 27 8.02 -8.93 11.97
CA GLN A 27 8.43 -8.54 13.32
C GLN A 27 7.42 -7.58 13.97
N ALA A 28 6.82 -6.68 13.21
CA ALA A 28 5.76 -5.80 13.70
C ALA A 28 4.46 -6.56 13.99
N LEU A 29 4.16 -7.63 13.23
CA LEU A 29 3.00 -8.50 13.44
C LEU A 29 3.18 -9.44 14.64
N ASP A 30 4.41 -9.88 14.92
CA ASP A 30 4.75 -10.74 16.04
C ASP A 30 4.92 -9.94 17.34
N GLY A 31 4.96 -8.61 17.26
CA GLY A 31 5.10 -7.70 18.39
C GLY A 31 3.75 -7.30 19.02
N ASP A 32 3.84 -6.78 20.23
CA ASP A 32 2.69 -6.27 21.02
C ASP A 32 2.29 -4.84 20.58
N ASP A 33 2.47 -4.52 19.29
CA ASP A 33 2.14 -3.20 18.74
C ASP A 33 0.63 -3.12 18.47
N PRO A 34 -0.10 -2.20 19.13
CA PRO A 34 -1.54 -2.02 18.93
C PRO A 34 -1.92 -1.78 17.48
N ARG A 35 -1.01 -1.20 16.65
CA ARG A 35 -1.26 -0.92 15.23
C ARG A 35 -1.39 -2.19 14.38
N THR A 36 -0.73 -3.27 14.82
CA THR A 36 -0.71 -4.55 14.07
C THR A 36 -1.49 -5.66 14.76
N ALA A 37 -1.84 -5.46 16.04
CA ALA A 37 -2.56 -6.46 16.83
C ALA A 37 -3.85 -6.93 16.13
N GLY A 38 -4.00 -8.24 15.95
CA GLY A 38 -5.17 -8.88 15.35
C GLY A 38 -5.39 -8.60 13.85
N LEU A 39 -4.47 -7.88 13.19
CA LEU A 39 -4.64 -7.41 11.82
C LEU A 39 -4.76 -8.55 10.80
N THR A 40 -3.91 -9.56 10.92
CA THR A 40 -3.92 -10.74 10.04
C THR A 40 -5.25 -11.51 10.12
N GLU A 41 -5.79 -11.67 11.33
CA GLU A 41 -7.07 -12.36 11.54
C GLU A 41 -8.23 -11.53 10.98
N GLN A 42 -8.23 -10.22 11.17
CA GLN A 42 -9.24 -9.32 10.62
C GLN A 42 -9.22 -9.32 9.09
N LEU A 43 -8.03 -9.24 8.47
CA LEU A 43 -7.87 -9.29 7.02
C LEU A 43 -8.37 -10.62 6.42
N ARG A 44 -8.15 -11.74 7.13
CA ARG A 44 -8.68 -13.04 6.72
C ARG A 44 -10.22 -13.07 6.73
N LYS A 45 -10.84 -12.30 7.62
CA LYS A 45 -12.31 -12.11 7.67
C LYS A 45 -12.82 -11.04 6.70
N GLY A 46 -11.92 -10.34 5.99
CA GLY A 46 -12.26 -9.35 4.95
C GLY A 46 -12.47 -7.92 5.45
N TYR A 47 -12.07 -7.59 6.68
CA TYR A 47 -12.17 -6.25 7.24
C TYR A 47 -10.97 -5.89 8.11
N VAL A 48 -10.87 -4.62 8.47
CA VAL A 48 -9.94 -4.11 9.49
C VAL A 48 -10.69 -3.11 10.35
N ASP A 49 -10.59 -3.24 11.67
CA ASP A 49 -11.15 -2.27 12.60
C ASP A 49 -10.10 -1.18 12.93
N LEU A 50 -10.51 0.08 12.82
CA LEU A 50 -9.74 1.24 13.25
C LEU A 50 -9.66 1.30 14.78
N LEU A 51 -8.61 1.92 15.29
CA LEU A 51 -8.40 2.09 16.74
C LEU A 51 -9.14 3.31 17.26
N ASP A 52 -9.05 4.42 16.54
CA ASP A 52 -9.63 5.72 16.91
C ASP A 52 -10.88 6.05 16.10
N GLY A 53 -11.07 5.39 14.95
CA GLY A 53 -12.22 5.55 14.07
C GLY A 53 -12.17 6.81 13.21
N LEU A 54 -13.01 6.83 12.16
CA LEU A 54 -13.21 7.96 11.27
C LEU A 54 -14.46 8.74 11.68
N PRO A 55 -14.39 10.07 11.88
CA PRO A 55 -15.57 10.88 12.23
C PRO A 55 -16.68 10.77 11.19
N PHE A 56 -17.92 10.55 11.64
CA PHE A 56 -19.11 10.50 10.79
C PHE A 56 -20.34 10.96 11.59
N GLY A 57 -20.97 12.04 11.14
CA GLY A 57 -22.07 12.66 11.87
C GLY A 57 -21.63 13.08 13.28
N GLU A 58 -22.37 12.66 14.30
CA GLU A 58 -22.04 12.88 15.71
C GLU A 58 -21.18 11.77 16.33
N GLY A 59 -20.86 10.71 15.54
CA GLY A 59 -20.14 9.53 15.98
C GLY A 59 -18.86 9.27 15.21
N ARG A 60 -18.44 8.00 15.24
CA ARG A 60 -17.29 7.51 14.51
C ARG A 60 -17.58 6.13 13.92
N GLU A 61 -17.01 5.89 12.75
CA GLU A 61 -17.02 4.59 12.10
C GLU A 61 -15.66 3.90 12.22
N TYR A 62 -15.67 2.59 12.43
CA TYR A 62 -14.46 1.83 12.77
C TYR A 62 -14.13 0.75 11.75
N ARG A 63 -15.12 0.09 11.16
CA ARG A 63 -14.90 -1.08 10.31
C ARG A 63 -14.61 -0.71 8.87
N VAL A 64 -13.39 -1.03 8.42
CA VAL A 64 -12.93 -0.80 7.05
C VAL A 64 -13.03 -2.10 6.26
N THR A 65 -13.66 -2.04 5.10
CA THR A 65 -13.61 -3.10 4.08
C THR A 65 -12.88 -2.60 2.84
N PHE A 66 -12.23 -3.52 2.13
CA PHE A 66 -11.41 -3.19 0.98
C PHE A 66 -12.01 -3.71 -0.32
N ARG A 67 -11.72 -3.03 -1.41
CA ARG A 67 -11.96 -3.46 -2.79
C ARG A 67 -10.65 -3.61 -3.55
N ASP A 68 -10.70 -4.30 -4.68
CA ASP A 68 -9.56 -4.37 -5.57
C ASP A 68 -9.46 -3.09 -6.41
N LEU A 69 -8.22 -2.69 -6.73
CA LEU A 69 -7.96 -1.56 -7.60
C LEU A 69 -8.17 -1.94 -9.06
N SER A 70 -8.80 -1.06 -9.80
CA SER A 70 -8.82 -1.11 -11.26
C SER A 70 -7.56 -0.46 -11.86
N ALA A 71 -7.30 -0.71 -13.15
CA ALA A 71 -6.23 -0.01 -13.87
C ALA A 71 -6.44 1.52 -13.84
N LYS A 72 -7.71 1.96 -13.92
CA LYS A 72 -8.06 3.39 -13.81
C LYS A 72 -7.66 3.96 -12.45
N ASP A 73 -7.92 3.25 -11.34
CA ASP A 73 -7.53 3.70 -10.01
C ASP A 73 -6.01 3.92 -9.90
N SER A 74 -5.22 3.03 -10.49
CA SER A 74 -3.76 3.14 -10.51
C SER A 74 -3.27 4.35 -11.31
N ILE A 75 -3.85 4.58 -12.50
CA ILE A 75 -3.51 5.73 -13.34
C ILE A 75 -3.90 7.04 -12.65
N ASP A 76 -5.11 7.12 -12.11
CA ASP A 76 -5.57 8.30 -11.38
C ASP A 76 -4.70 8.58 -10.16
N ALA A 77 -4.28 7.55 -9.43
CA ALA A 77 -3.40 7.69 -8.26
C ALA A 77 -2.02 8.25 -8.65
N GLU A 78 -1.44 7.81 -9.77
CA GLU A 78 -0.18 8.36 -10.30
C GLU A 78 -0.34 9.85 -10.63
N THR A 79 -1.36 10.19 -11.42
CA THR A 79 -1.64 11.56 -11.85
C THR A 79 -1.88 12.49 -10.65
N GLU A 80 -2.65 12.04 -9.66
CA GLU A 80 -2.93 12.84 -8.46
C GLU A 80 -1.74 12.93 -7.49
N ALA A 81 -0.74 12.05 -7.64
CA ALA A 81 0.49 12.10 -6.85
C ALA A 81 1.56 13.03 -7.43
N GLU A 82 1.36 13.56 -8.64
CA GLU A 82 2.28 14.50 -9.26
C GLU A 82 2.27 15.87 -8.57
N ARG A 83 3.46 16.47 -8.44
CA ARG A 83 3.67 17.79 -7.84
C ARG A 83 4.60 18.63 -8.71
N TYR A 84 4.26 19.91 -8.89
CA TYR A 84 5.18 20.88 -9.48
C TYR A 84 6.20 21.31 -8.43
N ILE A 85 7.47 21.23 -8.81
CA ILE A 85 8.58 21.77 -8.02
C ILE A 85 9.29 22.81 -8.87
N GLU A 86 9.44 24.01 -8.32
CA GLU A 86 10.23 25.08 -8.93
C GLU A 86 11.71 24.73 -8.82
N THR A 87 12.41 24.66 -9.95
CA THR A 87 13.86 24.46 -10.01
C THR A 87 14.55 25.64 -10.66
N ARG A 88 15.87 25.71 -10.57
CA ARG A 88 16.67 26.74 -11.25
C ARG A 88 16.46 26.75 -12.78
N ASN A 89 16.03 25.65 -13.36
CA ASN A 89 15.79 25.47 -14.79
C ASN A 89 14.30 25.57 -15.16
N GLY A 90 13.45 26.01 -14.23
CA GLY A 90 12.00 26.11 -14.38
C GLY A 90 11.22 25.02 -13.61
N PRO A 91 9.89 25.05 -13.69
CA PRO A 91 9.04 24.10 -12.99
C PRO A 91 9.19 22.69 -13.57
N VAL A 92 9.32 21.70 -12.70
CA VAL A 92 9.40 20.28 -13.05
C VAL A 92 8.28 19.53 -12.34
N LEU A 93 7.60 18.64 -13.07
CA LEU A 93 6.60 17.74 -12.52
C LEU A 93 7.29 16.51 -11.98
N ILE A 94 7.11 16.21 -10.70
CA ILE A 94 7.64 15.00 -10.07
C ILE A 94 6.55 14.22 -9.37
N ALA A 95 6.64 12.90 -9.44
CA ALA A 95 5.78 12.00 -8.67
C ALA A 95 6.24 11.94 -7.21
N SER A 96 5.29 12.00 -6.27
CA SER A 96 5.54 11.80 -4.84
C SER A 96 5.15 10.37 -4.45
N PRO A 97 6.10 9.48 -4.12
CA PRO A 97 5.79 8.10 -3.74
C PRO A 97 4.88 8.01 -2.51
N SER A 98 5.09 8.88 -1.51
CA SER A 98 4.26 8.92 -0.30
C SER A 98 2.82 9.30 -0.61
N LEU A 99 2.62 10.31 -1.46
CA LEU A 99 1.29 10.73 -1.87
C LEU A 99 0.60 9.65 -2.71
N ARG A 100 1.34 9.00 -3.61
CA ARG A 100 0.84 7.85 -4.40
C ARG A 100 0.32 6.74 -3.48
N GLY A 101 1.05 6.40 -2.41
CA GLY A 101 0.60 5.42 -1.42
C GLY A 101 -0.73 5.79 -0.79
N VAL A 102 -0.91 7.04 -0.39
CA VAL A 102 -2.18 7.55 0.16
C VAL A 102 -3.30 7.53 -0.89
N GLU A 103 -3.00 7.89 -2.14
CA GLU A 103 -3.97 7.86 -3.24
C GLU A 103 -4.45 6.44 -3.57
N LEU A 104 -3.57 5.46 -3.52
CA LEU A 104 -3.93 4.05 -3.68
C LEU A 104 -4.73 3.55 -2.48
N LEU A 105 -4.30 3.84 -1.25
CA LEU A 105 -5.01 3.45 -0.03
C LEU A 105 -6.47 3.92 -0.05
N ARG A 106 -6.72 5.21 -0.29
CA ARG A 106 -8.08 5.75 -0.27
C ARG A 106 -9.00 5.11 -1.30
N ARG A 107 -8.45 4.67 -2.46
CA ARG A 107 -9.18 3.97 -3.52
C ARG A 107 -9.41 2.50 -3.22
N GLN A 108 -8.57 1.88 -2.41
CA GLN A 108 -8.77 0.50 -1.96
C GLN A 108 -9.84 0.37 -0.88
N ILE A 109 -10.20 1.44 -0.19
CA ILE A 109 -11.27 1.41 0.80
C ILE A 109 -12.63 1.36 0.08
N ALA A 110 -13.39 0.29 0.33
CA ALA A 110 -14.76 0.15 -0.15
C ALA A 110 -15.75 0.86 0.77
N PHE A 111 -15.64 0.60 2.08
CA PHE A 111 -16.48 1.22 3.11
C PHE A 111 -15.69 1.44 4.40
N VAL A 112 -16.08 2.47 5.15
CA VAL A 112 -15.73 2.62 6.56
C VAL A 112 -17.05 2.75 7.32
N GLY A 113 -17.53 1.62 7.89
CA GLY A 113 -18.87 1.54 8.43
C GLY A 113 -19.93 1.93 7.37
N GLU A 114 -20.65 3.02 7.61
CA GLU A 114 -21.65 3.56 6.68
C GLU A 114 -21.07 4.51 5.61
N ILE A 115 -19.80 4.88 5.71
CA ILE A 115 -19.12 5.77 4.76
C ILE A 115 -18.70 4.96 3.53
N GLU A 116 -19.29 5.28 2.37
CA GLU A 116 -18.92 4.67 1.09
C GLU A 116 -17.59 5.26 0.57
N GLY A 117 -16.70 4.36 0.10
CA GLY A 117 -15.46 4.75 -0.57
C GLY A 117 -15.62 5.00 -2.09
N PRO A 118 -14.58 5.48 -2.76
CA PRO A 118 -13.27 5.82 -2.22
C PRO A 118 -13.29 7.02 -1.27
N LEU A 119 -12.53 6.97 -0.19
CA LEU A 119 -12.45 8.10 0.73
C LEU A 119 -11.88 9.35 0.04
N SER A 120 -12.39 10.52 0.40
CA SER A 120 -11.80 11.79 0.01
C SER A 120 -10.48 12.03 0.75
N ARG A 121 -9.63 12.94 0.23
CA ARG A 121 -8.40 13.35 0.92
C ARG A 121 -8.69 13.97 2.29
N LEU A 122 -9.82 14.68 2.42
CA LEU A 122 -10.23 15.24 3.68
C LEU A 122 -10.52 14.15 4.72
N GLN A 123 -11.25 13.11 4.32
CA GLN A 123 -11.57 11.98 5.21
C GLN A 123 -10.30 11.20 5.60
N ILE A 124 -9.39 10.94 4.67
CA ILE A 124 -8.08 10.35 5.01
C ILE A 124 -7.32 11.23 6.00
N GLY A 125 -7.36 12.56 5.83
CA GLY A 125 -6.71 13.51 6.74
C GLY A 125 -7.36 13.59 8.13
N GLN A 126 -8.56 13.05 8.32
CA GLN A 126 -9.24 12.96 9.61
C GLN A 126 -8.92 11.67 10.39
N LEU A 127 -8.26 10.71 9.76
CA LEU A 127 -7.74 9.53 10.46
C LEU A 127 -6.64 9.93 11.44
N SER A 128 -6.57 9.21 12.56
CA SER A 128 -5.39 9.33 13.43
C SER A 128 -4.16 8.75 12.72
N GLU A 129 -2.97 9.17 13.15
CA GLU A 129 -1.70 8.62 12.64
C GLU A 129 -1.65 7.09 12.85
N ARG A 130 -2.16 6.61 13.99
CA ARG A 130 -2.21 5.17 14.30
C ARG A 130 -3.11 4.40 13.34
N ASP A 131 -4.27 4.95 12.99
CA ASP A 131 -5.21 4.35 12.06
C ASP A 131 -4.70 4.38 10.63
N LEU A 132 -4.10 5.48 10.20
CA LEU A 132 -3.46 5.57 8.89
C LEU A 132 -2.33 4.54 8.76
N SER A 133 -1.45 4.46 9.76
CA SER A 133 -0.36 3.48 9.79
C SER A 133 -0.89 2.04 9.77
N ARG A 134 -1.94 1.75 10.56
CA ARG A 134 -2.62 0.45 10.58
C ARG A 134 -3.17 0.05 9.22
N LEU A 135 -3.83 0.97 8.52
CA LEU A 135 -4.38 0.74 7.18
C LEU A 135 -3.28 0.52 6.14
N MET A 136 -2.18 1.28 6.21
CA MET A 136 -1.03 1.09 5.31
C MET A 136 -0.40 -0.30 5.48
N VAL A 137 -0.25 -0.78 6.71
CA VAL A 137 0.22 -2.15 6.98
C VAL A 137 -0.78 -3.18 6.46
N ALA A 138 -2.07 -2.98 6.68
CA ALA A 138 -3.12 -3.88 6.21
C ALA A 138 -3.10 -4.05 4.68
N VAL A 139 -2.98 -2.95 3.95
CA VAL A 139 -2.89 -2.96 2.48
C VAL A 139 -1.64 -3.70 2.01
N ASN A 140 -0.47 -3.42 2.60
CA ASN A 140 0.78 -4.12 2.26
C ASN A 140 0.68 -5.63 2.49
N LEU A 141 0.07 -6.06 3.59
CA LEU A 141 -0.16 -7.49 3.88
C LEU A 141 -1.10 -8.13 2.86
N ARG A 142 -2.19 -7.43 2.50
CA ARG A 142 -3.14 -7.89 1.50
C ARG A 142 -2.49 -8.04 0.14
N ASP A 143 -1.73 -7.05 -0.30
CA ASP A 143 -1.04 -7.06 -1.59
C ASP A 143 0.03 -8.16 -1.65
N THR A 144 0.77 -8.37 -0.56
CA THR A 144 1.76 -9.46 -0.45
C THR A 144 1.09 -10.84 -0.50
N ALA A 145 -0.03 -11.01 0.19
CA ALA A 145 -0.79 -12.26 0.17
C ALA A 145 -1.35 -12.58 -1.23
N LEU A 146 -1.81 -11.55 -1.95
CA LEU A 146 -2.31 -11.67 -3.32
C LEU A 146 -1.17 -12.06 -4.28
N ALA A 147 -0.01 -11.40 -4.17
CA ALA A 147 1.18 -11.73 -4.96
C ALA A 147 1.65 -13.16 -4.72
N GLY A 148 1.62 -13.63 -3.47
CA GLY A 148 1.97 -14.99 -3.10
C GLY A 148 1.03 -16.05 -3.72
N LYS A 149 -0.26 -15.79 -3.78
CA LYS A 149 -1.24 -16.66 -4.45
C LYS A 149 -0.97 -16.75 -5.94
N LEU A 150 -0.74 -15.62 -6.61
CA LEU A 150 -0.44 -15.58 -8.06
C LEU A 150 0.87 -16.30 -8.41
N ALA A 151 1.90 -16.21 -7.56
CA ALA A 151 3.14 -16.93 -7.75
C ALA A 151 2.96 -18.44 -7.56
N GLY A 152 2.15 -18.86 -6.58
CA GLY A 152 1.81 -20.28 -6.33
C GLY A 152 1.03 -20.92 -7.49
N ASP A 153 0.09 -20.21 -8.09
CA ASP A 153 -0.70 -20.69 -9.23
C ASP A 153 0.14 -20.85 -10.51
N LYS A 154 1.09 -19.96 -10.75
CA LYS A 154 2.03 -20.09 -11.89
C LYS A 154 2.95 -21.28 -11.77
N GLY A 155 3.34 -21.67 -10.56
CA GLY A 155 4.13 -22.88 -10.32
C GLY A 155 3.36 -24.19 -10.56
N ARG A 156 2.04 -24.14 -10.49
CA ARG A 156 1.17 -25.33 -10.67
C ARG A 156 0.87 -25.64 -12.14
N LEU A 157 0.96 -24.64 -13.03
CA LEU A 157 0.76 -24.81 -14.48
C LEU A 157 1.98 -25.38 -15.20
N GLY A 158 3.14 -25.47 -14.53
CA GLY A 158 4.37 -26.07 -15.08
C GLY A 158 4.52 -27.57 -14.85
N ALA A 159 3.61 -28.24 -14.14
CA ALA A 159 3.73 -29.65 -13.75
C ALA A 159 2.79 -30.60 -14.51
N VAL A 160 2.24 -30.18 -15.65
CA VAL A 160 1.47 -31.08 -16.55
C VAL A 160 2.16 -31.13 -17.90
N SER A 161 3.23 -31.90 -17.98
CA SER A 161 3.78 -32.44 -19.23
C SER A 161 4.52 -33.74 -18.89
N GLU A 162 3.81 -34.81 -18.90
CA GLU A 162 4.12 -36.13 -19.52
C GLU A 162 3.00 -37.09 -19.24
#